data_4f8b8bd179c814d4e71ba26cbee474f5
#
_entry.id   4f8b8bd179c814d4e71ba26cbee474f5
#
_cell.length_a   1.000
_cell.length_b   1.000
_cell.length_c   1.000
_cell.angle_alpha   90.00
_cell.angle_beta   90.00
_cell.angle_gamma   90.00
#
_symmetry.space_group_name_H-M   'P 1'
#
loop_
_entity.id
_entity.type
_entity.pdbx_description
1 polymer ?
#
loop_
_entity_poly.entity_id
_entity_poly.type
_entity_poly.pdbx_seq_one_letter_code
_entity_poly.pdbx_strand_id
1 'polypeptide(L)'
;WHINPLLISIVDIEINSDFQNQIESYNDQYILSSFQDHVVAGGVFSFEYNGQNLSYNSNSLYFKTTFESAGGTLFNFHELISKPKNPNTNSYDFLGIRYAHFQKATIDLRYYQGLSDRSKIIYRIYSGIGIPKKNLSNALPFEKSFFAGGSNSLRAWRARSLGPGSYYDSANRYDKIGDIKFEGNLETRFPI
;
A
#
# COMPACT_ATOMS: atom_id res chain seq x y z
N TRP A 1 -5.17 20.19 -0.03
CA TRP A 1 -4.30 19.64 -1.07
C TRP A 1 -2.90 19.41 -0.50
N HIS A 2 -2.34 18.27 -0.73
CA HIS A 2 -0.94 17.99 -0.41
C HIS A 2 -0.29 17.36 -1.63
N ILE A 3 0.79 17.99 -2.11
CA ILE A 3 1.58 17.50 -3.24
C ILE A 3 3.00 17.30 -2.74
N ASN A 4 3.50 16.08 -2.84
CA ASN A 4 4.90 15.77 -2.65
C ASN A 4 5.46 15.33 -4.02
N PRO A 5 6.03 16.26 -4.80
CA PRO A 5 6.43 16.00 -6.18
C PRO A 5 7.66 15.08 -6.28
N LEU A 6 8.45 15.00 -5.21
CA LEU A 6 9.63 14.18 -5.15
C LEU A 6 9.70 13.46 -3.81
N LEU A 7 9.47 12.15 -3.85
CA LEU A 7 9.70 11.22 -2.76
C LEU A 7 10.82 10.27 -3.19
N ILE A 8 11.90 10.21 -2.43
CA ILE A 8 12.97 9.23 -2.62
C ILE A 8 13.11 8.44 -1.34
N SER A 9 13.00 7.13 -1.44
CA SER A 9 13.23 6.19 -0.35
C SER A 9 14.15 5.09 -0.84
N ILE A 10 15.20 4.83 -0.09
CA ILE A 10 16.10 3.70 -0.33
C ILE A 10 15.76 2.66 0.73
N VAL A 11 15.40 1.48 0.27
CA VAL A 11 15.12 0.32 1.11
C VAL A 11 16.30 -0.62 0.99
N ASP A 12 17.04 -0.72 2.07
CA ASP A 12 18.17 -1.63 2.24
C ASP A 12 17.75 -2.69 3.27
N ILE A 13 17.82 -3.97 2.88
CA ILE A 13 17.24 -5.05 3.66
C ILE A 13 18.34 -6.02 4.07
N GLU A 14 18.76 -5.93 5.31
CA GLU A 14 19.61 -6.94 5.91
C GLU A 14 18.80 -8.17 6.32
N ILE A 15 18.99 -9.28 5.60
CA ILE A 15 18.29 -10.54 5.86
C ILE A 15 19.21 -11.48 6.65
N ASN A 16 18.72 -11.98 7.78
CA ASN A 16 19.38 -13.05 8.52
C ASN A 16 19.34 -14.34 7.69
N SER A 17 20.39 -15.17 7.74
CA SER A 17 20.52 -16.44 7.02
C SER A 17 19.34 -17.39 7.26
N ASP A 18 18.84 -17.47 8.49
CA ASP A 18 17.70 -18.34 8.83
C ASP A 18 16.41 -17.88 8.13
N PHE A 19 16.20 -16.56 8.06
CA PHE A 19 15.06 -15.97 7.38
C PHE A 19 15.16 -16.11 5.86
N GLN A 20 16.37 -15.97 5.31
CA GLN A 20 16.61 -16.19 3.89
C GLN A 20 16.28 -17.62 3.49
N ASN A 21 16.77 -18.62 4.23
CA ASN A 21 16.46 -20.03 4.00
C ASN A 21 14.95 -20.29 4.08
N GLN A 22 14.26 -19.62 5.01
CA GLN A 22 12.82 -19.75 5.18
C GLN A 22 12.06 -19.17 3.97
N ILE A 23 12.43 -17.98 3.49
CA ILE A 23 11.81 -17.36 2.31
C ILE A 23 12.07 -18.18 1.04
N GLU A 24 13.29 -18.68 0.86
CA GLU A 24 13.65 -19.52 -0.27
C GLU A 24 12.88 -20.86 -0.27
N SER A 25 12.58 -21.41 0.92
CA SER A 25 11.79 -22.63 1.06
C SER A 25 10.35 -22.50 0.56
N TYR A 26 9.78 -21.28 0.57
CA TYR A 26 8.43 -21.04 0.05
C TYR A 26 8.37 -21.08 -1.48
N ASN A 27 9.50 -20.95 -2.17
CA ASN A 27 9.60 -20.93 -3.64
C ASN A 27 8.62 -19.98 -4.32
N ASP A 28 8.25 -18.89 -3.63
CA ASP A 28 7.32 -17.87 -4.11
C ASP A 28 8.10 -16.65 -4.56
N GLN A 29 8.12 -16.41 -5.88
CA GLN A 29 8.80 -15.28 -6.49
C GLN A 29 8.26 -13.93 -6.04
N TYR A 30 6.98 -13.86 -5.66
CA TYR A 30 6.37 -12.66 -5.14
C TYR A 30 7.00 -12.26 -3.80
N ILE A 31 7.13 -13.22 -2.89
CA ILE A 31 7.75 -13.02 -1.59
C ILE A 31 9.23 -12.68 -1.75
N LEU A 32 9.96 -13.47 -2.53
CA LEU A 32 11.39 -13.24 -2.78
C LEU A 32 11.67 -11.85 -3.34
N SER A 33 10.85 -11.38 -4.27
CA SER A 33 11.02 -10.05 -4.86
C SER A 33 10.64 -8.90 -3.92
N SER A 34 9.80 -9.16 -2.93
CA SER A 34 9.36 -8.16 -1.94
C SER A 34 10.43 -7.83 -0.91
N PHE A 35 11.42 -8.72 -0.72
CA PHE A 35 12.52 -8.56 0.23
C PHE A 35 13.88 -8.33 -0.47
N GLN A 36 13.87 -7.52 -1.51
CA GLN A 36 15.10 -7.12 -2.22
C GLN A 36 15.35 -5.63 -2.05
N ASP A 37 16.62 -5.26 -2.02
CA ASP A 37 17.03 -3.86 -1.99
C ASP A 37 16.47 -3.12 -3.19
N HIS A 38 15.88 -1.97 -2.94
CA HIS A 38 15.32 -1.17 -4.00
C HIS A 38 15.19 0.30 -3.63
N VAL A 39 15.09 1.11 -4.66
CA VAL A 39 14.80 2.54 -4.56
C VAL A 39 13.36 2.79 -4.97
N VAL A 40 12.63 3.55 -4.16
CA VAL A 40 11.34 4.12 -4.54
C VAL A 40 11.57 5.61 -4.81
N ALA A 41 11.49 6.01 -6.07
CA ALA A 41 11.62 7.40 -6.48
C ALA A 41 10.40 7.81 -7.27
N GLY A 42 9.64 8.80 -6.78
CA GLY A 42 8.38 9.17 -7.41
C GLY A 42 7.72 10.37 -6.76
N GLY A 43 6.43 10.52 -6.98
CA GLY A 43 5.62 11.59 -6.41
C GLY A 43 4.30 11.06 -5.84
N VAL A 44 3.79 11.80 -4.87
CA VAL A 44 2.51 11.54 -4.21
C VAL A 44 1.63 12.78 -4.30
N PHE A 45 0.43 12.58 -4.78
CA PHE A 45 -0.65 13.58 -4.74
C PHE A 45 -1.73 13.10 -3.78
N SER A 46 -2.16 13.97 -2.85
CA SER A 46 -3.26 13.69 -1.93
C SER A 46 -4.25 14.84 -1.96
N PHE A 47 -5.52 14.47 -1.99
CA PHE A 47 -6.62 15.37 -1.75
C PHE A 47 -7.42 14.90 -0.56
N GLU A 48 -7.68 15.78 0.39
CA GLU A 48 -8.49 15.51 1.58
C GLU A 48 -9.54 16.57 1.77
N TYR A 49 -10.78 16.14 1.90
CA TYR A 49 -11.92 16.95 2.30
C TYR A 49 -12.43 16.44 3.65
N ASN A 50 -12.43 17.28 4.65
CA ASN A 50 -12.92 16.99 5.98
C ASN A 50 -14.04 17.95 6.34
N GLY A 51 -15.28 17.50 6.17
CA GLY A 51 -16.48 18.24 6.56
C GLY A 51 -16.97 17.91 7.98
N GLN A 52 -16.15 17.24 8.82
CA GLN A 52 -16.57 16.87 10.15
C GLN A 52 -16.83 18.09 11.02
N ASN A 53 -17.98 18.06 11.67
CA ASN A 53 -18.34 19.05 12.69
C ASN A 53 -18.26 18.40 14.08
N LEU A 54 -17.95 19.21 15.09
CA LEU A 54 -17.92 18.76 16.48
C LEU A 54 -19.31 18.39 17.01
N SER A 55 -20.38 18.88 16.39
CA SER A 55 -21.75 18.52 16.74
C SER A 55 -22.05 17.06 16.37
N TYR A 56 -22.55 16.28 17.33
CA TYR A 56 -22.96 14.91 17.10
C TYR A 56 -24.22 14.79 16.23
N ASN A 57 -25.09 15.80 16.27
CA ASN A 57 -26.37 15.82 15.54
C ASN A 57 -26.28 16.35 14.11
N SER A 58 -25.08 16.42 13.55
CA SER A 58 -24.87 16.86 12.18
C SER A 58 -24.35 15.73 11.30
N ASN A 59 -24.88 15.67 10.09
CA ASN A 59 -24.30 14.79 9.06
C ASN A 59 -23.04 15.43 8.49
N SER A 60 -22.04 14.61 8.24
CA SER A 60 -20.79 15.11 7.67
C SER A 60 -20.12 14.08 6.80
N LEU A 61 -19.30 14.56 5.88
CA LEU A 61 -18.57 13.76 4.92
C LEU A 61 -17.06 13.95 5.11
N TYR A 62 -16.32 12.86 5.09
CA TYR A 62 -14.88 12.85 4.95
C TYR A 62 -14.53 12.10 3.68
N PHE A 63 -13.67 12.66 2.88
CA PHE A 63 -13.17 12.05 1.66
C PHE A 63 -11.67 12.29 1.53
N LYS A 64 -10.92 11.22 1.32
CA LYS A 64 -9.50 11.29 1.03
C LYS A 64 -9.16 10.41 -0.15
N THR A 65 -8.42 10.95 -1.09
CA THR A 65 -7.81 10.20 -2.19
C THR A 65 -6.32 10.45 -2.24
N THR A 66 -5.57 9.40 -2.57
CA THR A 66 -4.12 9.50 -2.74
C THR A 66 -3.74 8.78 -4.02
N PHE A 67 -2.92 9.43 -4.82
CA PHE A 67 -2.29 8.86 -5.99
C PHE A 67 -0.77 8.92 -5.83
N GLU A 68 -0.11 7.80 -5.99
CA GLU A 68 1.34 7.65 -5.91
C GLU A 68 1.83 7.03 -7.23
N SER A 69 2.87 7.63 -7.81
CA SER A 69 3.54 7.09 -8.98
C SER A 69 5.04 7.08 -8.74
N ALA A 70 5.66 5.94 -8.87
CA ALA A 70 7.09 5.76 -8.66
C ALA A 70 7.75 5.11 -9.86
N GLY A 71 9.00 5.47 -10.12
CA GLY A 71 9.87 4.87 -11.13
C GLY A 71 9.56 5.23 -12.59
N GLY A 72 8.37 5.76 -12.90
CA GLY A 72 7.95 5.97 -14.27
C GLY A 72 8.83 6.98 -15.04
N THR A 73 9.17 8.08 -14.42
CA THR A 73 10.06 9.09 -15.02
C THR A 73 11.47 8.56 -15.26
N LEU A 74 12.02 7.81 -14.29
CA LEU A 74 13.33 7.16 -14.43
C LEU A 74 13.32 6.09 -15.51
N PHE A 75 12.26 5.30 -15.58
CA PHE A 75 12.09 4.26 -16.59
C PHE A 75 12.07 4.84 -17.98
N ASN A 76 11.23 5.83 -18.23
CA ASN A 76 11.13 6.51 -19.54
C ASN A 76 12.44 7.21 -19.92
N PHE A 77 13.13 7.80 -18.93
CA PHE A 77 14.44 8.42 -19.18
C PHE A 77 15.49 7.37 -19.59
N HIS A 78 15.54 6.22 -18.92
CA HIS A 78 16.46 5.15 -19.28
C HIS A 78 16.15 4.54 -20.65
N GLU A 79 14.87 4.42 -21.01
CA GLU A 79 14.48 4.01 -22.37
C GLU A 79 14.91 5.04 -23.43
N LEU A 80 14.70 6.33 -23.16
CA LEU A 80 15.05 7.41 -24.08
C LEU A 80 16.54 7.44 -24.40
N ILE A 81 17.40 7.22 -23.40
CA ILE A 81 18.86 7.18 -23.59
C ILE A 81 19.39 5.80 -24.01
N SER A 82 18.49 4.84 -24.28
CA SER A 82 18.83 3.46 -24.62
C SER A 82 19.81 2.81 -23.65
N LYS A 83 19.65 3.08 -22.34
CA LYS A 83 20.49 2.49 -21.30
C LYS A 83 20.37 0.97 -21.34
N PRO A 84 21.49 0.20 -21.32
CA PRO A 84 21.40 -1.25 -21.23
C PRO A 84 20.79 -1.68 -19.90
N LYS A 85 19.90 -2.68 -19.94
CA LYS A 85 19.39 -3.33 -18.74
C LYS A 85 20.46 -4.22 -18.13
N ASN A 86 20.38 -4.39 -16.84
CA ASN A 86 21.19 -5.35 -16.11
C ASN A 86 20.91 -6.77 -16.64
N PRO A 87 21.92 -7.51 -17.13
CA PRO A 87 21.71 -8.81 -17.77
C PRO A 87 21.16 -9.88 -16.79
N ASN A 88 21.44 -9.75 -15.49
CA ASN A 88 21.03 -10.71 -14.47
C ASN A 88 19.57 -10.53 -14.06
N THR A 89 19.08 -9.28 -14.06
CA THR A 89 17.75 -8.93 -13.52
C THR A 89 16.78 -8.46 -14.59
N ASN A 90 17.28 -8.21 -15.82
CA ASN A 90 16.53 -7.62 -16.94
C ASN A 90 15.80 -6.30 -16.55
N SER A 91 16.39 -5.54 -15.63
CA SER A 91 15.86 -4.30 -15.10
C SER A 91 16.84 -3.14 -15.27
N TYR A 92 16.34 -1.93 -15.14
CA TYR A 92 17.17 -0.73 -15.04
C TYR A 92 17.55 -0.48 -13.59
N ASP A 93 18.80 -0.11 -13.36
CA ASP A 93 19.32 0.26 -12.05
C ASP A 93 19.55 1.77 -11.95
N PHE A 94 19.28 2.33 -10.80
CA PHE A 94 19.63 3.70 -10.43
C PHE A 94 20.66 3.65 -9.30
N LEU A 95 21.86 4.21 -9.55
CA LEU A 95 23.00 4.14 -8.63
C LEU A 95 23.39 2.68 -8.22
N GLY A 96 23.21 1.72 -9.12
CA GLY A 96 23.54 0.33 -8.86
C GLY A 96 22.45 -0.47 -8.13
N ILE A 97 21.35 0.16 -7.73
CA ILE A 97 20.23 -0.46 -7.05
C ILE A 97 19.00 -0.44 -7.98
N ARG A 98 18.25 -1.53 -8.04
CA ARG A 98 16.99 -1.55 -8.77
C ARG A 98 15.98 -0.58 -8.17
N TYR A 99 15.14 0.00 -8.99
CA TYR A 99 14.08 0.87 -8.49
C TYR A 99 12.70 0.28 -8.77
N ALA A 100 11.79 0.54 -7.84
CA ALA A 100 10.39 0.17 -7.99
C ALA A 100 9.70 1.04 -9.05
N HIS A 101 8.92 0.39 -9.92
CA HIS A 101 8.10 1.07 -10.90
C HIS A 101 6.64 0.64 -10.72
N PHE A 102 5.81 1.53 -10.21
CA PHE A 102 4.39 1.25 -9.94
C PHE A 102 3.54 2.53 -9.94
N GLN A 103 2.23 2.31 -10.02
CA GLN A 103 1.21 3.31 -9.76
C GLN A 103 0.27 2.78 -8.68
N LYS A 104 -0.11 3.63 -7.72
CA LYS A 104 -0.99 3.26 -6.61
C LYS A 104 -2.02 4.34 -6.40
N ALA A 105 -3.27 3.94 -6.27
CA ALA A 105 -4.38 4.85 -5.95
C ALA A 105 -5.16 4.31 -4.76
N THR A 106 -5.60 5.21 -3.88
CA THR A 106 -6.45 4.88 -2.72
C THR A 106 -7.57 5.89 -2.55
N ILE A 107 -8.70 5.41 -2.05
CA ILE A 107 -9.87 6.22 -1.69
C ILE A 107 -10.31 5.80 -0.29
N ASP A 108 -10.54 6.77 0.61
CA ASP A 108 -11.17 6.60 1.92
C ASP A 108 -12.36 7.55 2.00
N LEU A 109 -13.55 6.98 1.97
CA LEU A 109 -14.82 7.71 2.05
C LEU A 109 -15.49 7.37 3.38
N ARG A 110 -15.87 8.39 4.15
CA ARG A 110 -16.59 8.21 5.40
C ARG A 110 -17.78 9.14 5.46
N TYR A 111 -18.93 8.57 5.74
CA TYR A 111 -20.15 9.32 6.00
C TYR A 111 -20.53 9.18 7.47
N TYR A 112 -20.70 10.31 8.13
CA TYR A 112 -21.09 10.40 9.53
C TYR A 112 -22.55 10.83 9.58
N GLN A 113 -23.41 9.97 10.10
CA GLN A 113 -24.83 10.23 10.27
C GLN A 113 -25.12 10.49 11.74
N GLY A 114 -25.57 11.69 12.07
CA GLY A 114 -26.05 12.04 13.40
C GLY A 114 -27.42 11.39 13.66
N LEU A 115 -27.55 10.71 14.80
CA LEU A 115 -28.81 10.12 15.25
C LEU A 115 -29.44 10.93 16.38
N SER A 116 -28.59 11.46 17.25
CA SER A 116 -28.97 12.30 18.38
C SER A 116 -27.80 13.17 18.81
N ASP A 117 -27.99 14.00 19.84
CA ASP A 117 -26.92 14.87 20.37
C ASP A 117 -25.68 14.12 20.89
N ARG A 118 -25.79 12.82 21.11
CA ARG A 118 -24.71 11.99 21.64
C ARG A 118 -24.47 10.69 20.88
N SER A 119 -25.22 10.45 19.78
CA SER A 119 -25.11 9.19 19.03
C SER A 119 -24.94 9.45 17.55
N LYS A 120 -24.07 8.66 16.91
CA LYS A 120 -23.87 8.70 15.46
C LYS A 120 -23.54 7.33 14.89
N ILE A 121 -23.86 7.16 13.62
CA ILE A 121 -23.41 6.02 12.81
C ILE A 121 -22.34 6.51 11.82
N ILE A 122 -21.33 5.73 11.61
CA ILE A 122 -20.23 6.00 10.69
C ILE A 122 -20.17 4.86 9.69
N TYR A 123 -20.31 5.23 8.43
CA TYR A 123 -20.11 4.35 7.28
C TYR A 123 -18.74 4.67 6.69
N ARG A 124 -17.91 3.67 6.45
CA ARG A 124 -16.61 3.85 5.82
C ARG A 124 -16.45 2.85 4.68
N ILE A 125 -15.99 3.34 3.55
CA ILE A 125 -15.51 2.54 2.44
C ILE A 125 -14.06 2.95 2.16
N TYR A 126 -13.17 1.98 2.18
CA TYR A 126 -11.79 2.14 1.78
C TYR A 126 -11.51 1.24 0.59
N SER A 127 -10.94 1.81 -0.46
CA SER A 127 -10.50 1.06 -1.64
C SER A 127 -9.11 1.49 -2.05
N GLY A 128 -8.32 0.54 -2.51
CA GLY A 128 -7.00 0.80 -3.01
C GLY A 128 -6.61 -0.17 -4.11
N ILE A 129 -5.89 0.32 -5.09
CA ILE A 129 -5.32 -0.47 -6.18
C ILE A 129 -3.88 -0.04 -6.42
N GLY A 130 -3.02 -1.01 -6.57
CA GLY A 130 -1.64 -0.84 -7.01
C GLY A 130 -1.39 -1.58 -8.30
N ILE A 131 -0.68 -0.96 -9.21
CA ILE A 131 -0.35 -1.52 -10.52
C ILE A 131 1.18 -1.56 -10.62
N PRO A 132 1.80 -2.70 -10.32
CA PRO A 132 3.24 -2.87 -10.51
C PRO A 132 3.59 -2.85 -11.99
N LYS A 133 4.77 -2.35 -12.30
CA LYS A 133 5.35 -2.31 -13.64
C LYS A 133 6.67 -3.09 -13.64
N LYS A 134 7.06 -3.59 -14.81
CA LYS A 134 8.20 -4.50 -14.99
C LYS A 134 9.57 -3.84 -14.80
N ASN A 135 9.96 -3.51 -13.60
CA ASN A 135 11.36 -3.13 -13.32
C ASN A 135 11.91 -3.80 -12.05
N LEU A 136 11.19 -3.78 -10.95
CA LEU A 136 11.60 -4.48 -9.72
C LEU A 136 10.97 -5.88 -9.68
N SER A 137 9.65 -5.95 -9.76
CA SER A 137 8.89 -7.21 -9.70
C SER A 137 7.53 -7.06 -10.39
N ASN A 138 6.77 -8.15 -10.47
CA ASN A 138 5.38 -8.13 -10.92
C ASN A 138 4.39 -7.80 -9.79
N ALA A 139 4.91 -7.39 -8.62
CA ALA A 139 4.16 -7.06 -7.42
C ALA A 139 4.60 -5.70 -6.86
N LEU A 140 3.76 -5.08 -6.04
CA LEU A 140 4.17 -3.91 -5.28
C LEU A 140 5.27 -4.29 -4.28
N PRO A 141 6.22 -3.37 -4.00
CA PRO A 141 7.12 -3.53 -2.87
C PRO A 141 6.34 -3.80 -1.57
N PHE A 142 6.93 -4.58 -0.66
CA PHE A 142 6.28 -5.01 0.58
C PHE A 142 5.71 -3.84 1.40
N GLU A 143 6.45 -2.74 1.52
CA GLU A 143 6.06 -1.55 2.26
C GLU A 143 4.96 -0.74 1.55
N LYS A 144 4.74 -0.97 0.26
CA LYS A 144 3.70 -0.32 -0.55
C LYS A 144 2.46 -1.19 -0.75
N SER A 145 2.55 -2.48 -0.47
CA SER A 145 1.46 -3.44 -0.61
C SER A 145 0.33 -3.18 0.40
N PHE A 146 -0.87 -3.57 0.01
CA PHE A 146 -2.02 -3.52 0.92
C PHE A 146 -2.05 -4.76 1.81
N PHE A 147 -2.63 -4.60 3.00
CA PHE A 147 -2.88 -5.70 3.92
C PHE A 147 -4.19 -5.45 4.69
N ALA A 148 -4.72 -6.50 5.30
CA ALA A 148 -5.88 -6.42 6.18
C ALA A 148 -5.48 -6.54 7.66
N GLY A 149 -6.35 -6.05 8.55
CA GLY A 149 -6.12 -6.05 9.99
C GLY A 149 -5.41 -4.80 10.51
N GLY A 150 -5.37 -4.66 11.83
CA GLY A 150 -4.79 -3.51 12.52
C GLY A 150 -5.83 -2.45 12.93
N SER A 151 -5.38 -1.48 13.72
CA SER A 151 -6.24 -0.48 14.38
C SER A 151 -7.05 0.40 13.43
N ASN A 152 -6.54 0.66 12.23
CA ASN A 152 -7.18 1.49 11.20
C ASN A 152 -7.92 0.68 10.12
N SER A 153 -7.99 -0.63 10.27
CA SER A 153 -8.64 -1.58 9.38
C SER A 153 -9.58 -2.48 10.17
N LEU A 154 -9.45 -3.79 10.11
CA LEU A 154 -10.23 -4.74 10.89
C LEU A 154 -9.63 -4.89 12.29
N ARG A 155 -10.14 -4.15 13.28
CA ARG A 155 -9.57 -4.00 14.63
C ARG A 155 -9.42 -5.30 15.41
N ALA A 156 -10.29 -6.29 15.15
CA ALA A 156 -10.24 -7.60 15.79
C ALA A 156 -9.06 -8.47 15.35
N TRP A 157 -8.37 -8.09 14.29
CA TRP A 157 -7.31 -8.87 13.67
C TRP A 157 -5.99 -8.11 13.70
N ARG A 158 -4.91 -8.84 13.90
CA ARG A 158 -3.56 -8.27 13.78
C ARG A 158 -3.31 -7.83 12.34
N ALA A 159 -2.48 -6.81 12.16
CA ALA A 159 -2.01 -6.42 10.84
C ALA A 159 -1.34 -7.60 10.13
N ARG A 160 -1.65 -7.79 8.84
CA ARG A 160 -1.14 -8.90 8.02
C ARG A 160 -1.46 -10.28 8.58
N SER A 161 -2.64 -10.48 9.14
CA SER A 161 -3.09 -11.79 9.64
C SER A 161 -4.21 -12.41 8.83
N LEU A 162 -4.78 -11.65 7.87
CA LEU A 162 -5.90 -12.06 7.02
C LEU A 162 -5.54 -11.90 5.54
N GLY A 163 -6.07 -12.80 4.70
CA GLY A 163 -6.00 -12.73 3.25
C GLY A 163 -4.71 -13.30 2.67
N PRO A 164 -4.49 -13.11 1.36
CA PRO A 164 -5.42 -12.53 0.40
C PRO A 164 -6.65 -13.41 0.12
N GLY A 165 -7.83 -12.80 0.07
CA GLY A 165 -9.09 -13.53 -0.16
C GLY A 165 -9.34 -14.63 0.88
N SER A 166 -9.67 -15.84 0.42
CA SER A 166 -9.89 -17.02 1.26
C SER A 166 -8.63 -17.86 1.51
N TYR A 167 -7.50 -17.42 1.00
CA TYR A 167 -6.24 -18.14 1.19
C TYR A 167 -5.82 -18.17 2.66
N TYR A 168 -5.49 -19.35 3.14
CA TYR A 168 -4.98 -19.56 4.49
C TYR A 168 -3.81 -20.52 4.48
N ASP A 169 -2.66 -20.05 4.90
CA ASP A 169 -1.50 -20.86 5.25
C ASP A 169 -1.03 -20.45 6.65
N SER A 170 -1.01 -21.42 7.57
CA SER A 170 -0.58 -21.18 8.95
C SER A 170 0.95 -21.06 9.08
N ALA A 171 1.70 -21.63 8.15
CA ALA A 171 3.14 -21.62 8.14
C ALA A 171 3.71 -20.33 7.57
N ASN A 172 3.04 -19.78 6.53
CA ASN A 172 3.48 -18.57 5.86
C ASN A 172 2.78 -17.33 6.44
N ARG A 173 3.57 -16.38 6.95
CA ARG A 173 3.07 -15.12 7.54
C ARG A 173 3.36 -13.90 6.66
N TYR A 174 4.14 -14.05 5.60
CA TYR A 174 4.68 -12.93 4.82
C TYR A 174 3.90 -12.67 3.52
N ASP A 175 3.05 -13.60 3.12
CA ASP A 175 2.23 -13.58 1.91
C ASP A 175 0.87 -12.86 2.06
N LYS A 176 0.56 -12.38 3.29
CA LYS A 176 -0.74 -11.74 3.59
C LYS A 176 -0.76 -10.27 3.21
N ILE A 177 -0.35 -10.01 1.99
CA ILE A 177 -0.31 -8.71 1.33
C ILE A 177 -0.95 -8.83 -0.06
N GLY A 178 -1.30 -7.72 -0.67
CA GLY A 178 -1.90 -7.72 -2.01
C GLY A 178 -1.82 -6.36 -2.68
N ASP A 179 -2.07 -6.36 -3.98
CA ASP A 179 -2.06 -5.15 -4.81
C ASP A 179 -3.43 -4.46 -4.87
N ILE A 180 -4.47 -5.12 -4.40
CA ILE A 180 -5.83 -4.57 -4.34
C ILE A 180 -6.38 -4.74 -2.93
N LYS A 181 -7.05 -3.70 -2.42
CA LYS A 181 -7.77 -3.73 -1.15
C LYS A 181 -9.14 -3.11 -1.31
N PHE A 182 -10.14 -3.79 -0.76
CA PHE A 182 -11.47 -3.24 -0.54
C PHE A 182 -11.91 -3.55 0.88
N GLU A 183 -12.40 -2.54 1.60
CA GLU A 183 -12.81 -2.65 3.00
C GLU A 183 -14.04 -1.79 3.26
N GLY A 184 -15.04 -2.35 3.93
CA GLY A 184 -16.22 -1.65 4.42
C GLY A 184 -16.32 -1.75 5.93
N ASN A 185 -16.62 -0.64 6.61
CA ASN A 185 -16.81 -0.60 8.04
C ASN A 185 -18.13 0.12 8.37
N LEU A 186 -18.84 -0.40 9.36
CA LEU A 186 -19.98 0.24 10.00
C LEU A 186 -19.70 0.35 11.48
N GLU A 187 -19.75 1.57 12.00
CA GLU A 187 -19.48 1.84 13.41
C GLU A 187 -20.61 2.67 14.02
N THR A 188 -21.14 2.22 15.14
CA THR A 188 -22.10 2.98 15.95
C THR A 188 -21.41 3.52 17.19
N ARG A 189 -21.55 4.82 17.44
CA ARG A 189 -21.05 5.49 18.65
C ARG A 189 -22.21 6.04 19.44
N PHE A 190 -22.27 5.67 20.73
CA PHE A 190 -23.30 6.10 21.67
C PHE A 190 -22.65 6.25 23.06
N PRO A 191 -23.19 7.13 23.92
CA PRO A 191 -22.72 7.25 25.30
C PRO A 191 -23.09 5.99 26.09
N ILE A 192 -22.27 5.60 27.00
CA ILE A 192 -22.49 4.55 28.01
C ILE A 192 -22.80 5.23 29.33
#